data_c60b370133155eea28e95069557b20ca
#
_entry.id   c60b370133155eea28e95069557b20ca
#
_cell.length_a   1.000
_cell.length_b   1.000
_cell.length_c   1.000
_cell.angle_alpha   90.00
_cell.angle_beta   90.00
_cell.angle_gamma   90.00
#
_symmetry.space_group_name_H-M   'P 1'
#
loop_
_entity.id
_entity.type
_entity.pdbx_description
1 polymer ?
#
loop_
_entity_poly.entity_id
_entity_poly.type
_entity_poly.pdbx_seq_one_letter_code
_entity_poly.pdbx_strand_id
1 'polypeptide(L)'
;MNLNKKEKRIQIKEYKNIIDESEKLQIISLIKEGNPESILAQLSNINISKYLDILIRSKKLYLFTCILENEIIGYAILAEKPKYLINEFKDIKFRILYDLISNLNVLTILDIIISSLRIDLIKIERKNRKVLNDNLNLNLIAIKDSFRSKGYGKLFLDDLIKKFSTNKNFNSMCCETYSEKAESFYIKKFDFDTIGKKLRTKGLLTVLVKKFDLE
;
A
#
# COMPACT_ATOMS: atom_id res chain seq x y z
N MET A 1 21.90 34.70 -12.07
CA MET A 1 22.59 33.41 -12.19
C MET A 1 21.52 32.32 -12.02
N ASN A 2 20.86 31.93 -13.13
CA ASN A 2 19.80 30.93 -13.12
C ASN A 2 20.45 29.54 -13.13
N LEU A 3 20.56 28.95 -11.96
CA LEU A 3 20.88 27.53 -11.84
C LEU A 3 19.66 26.74 -12.37
N ASN A 4 19.79 26.19 -13.56
CA ASN A 4 18.88 25.16 -14.10
C ASN A 4 18.69 24.06 -13.05
N LYS A 5 17.62 24.15 -12.25
CA LYS A 5 17.12 23.00 -11.50
C LYS A 5 16.62 22.01 -12.54
N LYS A 6 17.50 21.11 -13.01
CA LYS A 6 17.07 19.89 -13.68
C LYS A 6 16.05 19.23 -12.76
N GLU A 7 14.77 19.30 -13.08
CA GLU A 7 13.75 18.54 -12.38
C GLU A 7 14.18 17.07 -12.44
N LYS A 8 14.56 16.54 -11.29
CA LYS A 8 14.91 15.13 -11.17
C LYS A 8 13.64 14.33 -11.44
N ARG A 9 13.52 13.79 -12.66
CA ARG A 9 12.39 12.95 -13.05
C ARG A 9 12.50 11.61 -12.36
N ILE A 10 11.42 11.22 -11.65
CA ILE A 10 11.25 9.85 -11.20
C ILE A 10 10.80 8.98 -12.36
N GLN A 11 11.18 7.71 -12.31
CA GLN A 11 10.64 6.66 -13.16
C GLN A 11 9.80 5.72 -12.33
N ILE A 12 8.61 5.34 -12.83
CA ILE A 12 7.76 4.36 -12.18
C ILE A 12 7.87 3.05 -12.96
N LYS A 13 8.23 1.99 -12.24
CA LYS A 13 8.33 0.63 -12.79
C LYS A 13 7.23 -0.23 -12.18
N GLU A 14 6.44 -0.88 -13.02
CA GLU A 14 5.50 -1.93 -12.65
C GLU A 14 6.17 -3.30 -12.83
N TYR A 15 6.01 -4.19 -11.84
CA TYR A 15 6.53 -5.55 -11.93
C TYR A 15 5.43 -6.53 -12.30
N LYS A 16 5.70 -7.33 -13.34
CA LYS A 16 4.83 -8.41 -13.80
C LYS A 16 5.67 -9.64 -14.13
N ASN A 17 5.33 -10.75 -13.48
CA ASN A 17 5.94 -12.07 -13.67
C ASN A 17 7.40 -12.21 -13.20
N ILE A 18 8.24 -11.21 -13.40
CA ILE A 18 9.68 -11.28 -13.11
C ILE A 18 10.11 -10.06 -12.31
N ILE A 19 10.95 -10.28 -11.31
CA ILE A 19 11.67 -9.26 -10.54
C ILE A 19 13.10 -9.74 -10.36
N ASP A 20 14.07 -8.86 -10.57
CA ASP A 20 15.47 -9.14 -10.28
C ASP A 20 15.71 -9.29 -8.79
N GLU A 21 16.60 -10.24 -8.39
CA GLU A 21 16.85 -10.50 -6.97
C GLU A 21 17.46 -9.28 -6.26
N SER A 22 18.27 -8.47 -6.93
CA SER A 22 18.81 -7.23 -6.33
C SER A 22 17.72 -6.20 -6.09
N GLU A 23 16.79 -6.02 -7.02
CA GLU A 23 15.62 -5.16 -6.86
C GLU A 23 14.68 -5.68 -5.76
N LYS A 24 14.48 -7.00 -5.70
CA LYS A 24 13.67 -7.65 -4.68
C LYS A 24 14.23 -7.37 -3.27
N LEU A 25 15.53 -7.49 -3.09
CA LEU A 25 16.20 -7.19 -1.81
C LEU A 25 16.04 -5.71 -1.43
N GLN A 26 16.17 -4.78 -2.38
CA GLN A 26 15.95 -3.36 -2.13
C GLN A 26 14.48 -3.10 -1.70
N ILE A 27 13.52 -3.73 -2.35
CA ILE A 27 12.09 -3.60 -2.00
C ILE A 27 11.82 -4.17 -0.61
N ILE A 28 12.43 -5.32 -0.25
CA ILE A 28 12.31 -5.91 1.09
C ILE A 28 12.84 -4.95 2.16
N SER A 29 14.00 -4.33 1.93
CA SER A 29 14.55 -3.31 2.84
C SER A 29 13.59 -2.13 2.99
N LEU A 30 13.08 -1.60 1.88
CA LEU A 30 12.13 -0.50 1.87
C LEU A 30 10.80 -0.83 2.57
N ILE A 31 10.31 -2.07 2.48
CA ILE A 31 9.11 -2.52 3.19
C ILE A 31 9.33 -2.43 4.70
N LYS A 32 10.49 -2.93 5.18
CA LYS A 32 10.82 -2.93 6.60
C LYS A 32 11.05 -1.52 7.16
N GLU A 33 11.70 -0.66 6.40
CA GLU A 33 12.01 0.71 6.81
C GLU A 33 10.79 1.64 6.66
N GLY A 34 10.08 1.53 5.55
CA GLY A 34 9.05 2.50 5.15
C GLY A 34 7.73 2.35 5.88
N ASN A 35 7.37 1.12 6.26
CA ASN A 35 6.11 0.79 6.95
C ASN A 35 6.35 -0.27 8.05
N PRO A 36 7.19 0.00 9.07
CA PRO A 36 7.59 -1.00 10.06
C PRO A 36 6.42 -1.59 10.84
N GLU A 37 5.31 -0.87 10.93
CA GLU A 37 4.11 -1.32 11.62
C GLU A 37 3.18 -2.19 10.77
N SER A 38 3.45 -2.33 9.48
CA SER A 38 2.65 -3.18 8.60
C SER A 38 2.91 -4.67 8.90
N ILE A 39 1.88 -5.50 8.70
CA ILE A 39 2.02 -6.96 8.83
C ILE A 39 3.17 -7.45 7.95
N LEU A 40 3.29 -6.92 6.74
CA LEU A 40 4.31 -7.34 5.79
C LEU A 40 5.73 -7.07 6.30
N ALA A 41 5.99 -5.91 6.92
CA ALA A 41 7.31 -5.57 7.46
C ALA A 41 7.74 -6.46 8.63
N GLN A 42 6.78 -7.10 9.31
CA GLN A 42 7.01 -7.98 10.47
C GLN A 42 7.35 -9.41 10.07
N LEU A 43 7.21 -9.76 8.79
CA LEU A 43 7.56 -11.09 8.29
C LEU A 43 9.08 -11.24 8.12
N SER A 44 9.54 -12.49 8.10
CA SER A 44 10.91 -12.80 7.70
C SER A 44 11.16 -12.40 6.23
N ASN A 45 12.42 -12.08 5.88
CA ASN A 45 12.78 -11.72 4.50
C ASN A 45 12.37 -12.81 3.49
N ILE A 46 12.46 -14.09 3.89
CA ILE A 46 12.04 -15.22 3.07
C ILE A 46 10.54 -15.16 2.77
N ASN A 47 9.72 -14.82 3.76
CA ASN A 47 8.28 -14.74 3.58
C ASN A 47 7.85 -13.47 2.85
N ILE A 48 8.55 -12.35 3.04
CA ILE A 48 8.35 -11.15 2.21
C ILE A 48 8.72 -11.45 0.75
N SER A 49 9.83 -12.14 0.48
CA SER A 49 10.22 -12.55 -0.87
C SER A 49 9.14 -13.39 -1.55
N LYS A 50 8.62 -14.42 -0.85
CA LYS A 50 7.50 -15.23 -1.37
C LYS A 50 6.23 -14.42 -1.61
N TYR A 51 5.96 -13.47 -0.71
CA TYR A 51 4.85 -12.53 -0.89
C TYR A 51 5.01 -11.72 -2.18
N LEU A 52 6.19 -11.17 -2.45
CA LEU A 52 6.47 -10.43 -3.67
C LEU A 52 6.34 -11.33 -4.92
N ASP A 53 6.80 -12.58 -4.87
CA ASP A 53 6.66 -13.53 -5.99
C ASP A 53 5.20 -13.84 -6.33
N ILE A 54 4.33 -13.98 -5.33
CA ILE A 54 2.88 -14.15 -5.53
C ILE A 54 2.29 -12.86 -6.13
N LEU A 55 2.66 -11.71 -5.58
CA LEU A 55 2.13 -10.42 -5.97
C LEU A 55 2.39 -10.12 -7.44
N ILE A 56 3.62 -10.31 -7.93
CA ILE A 56 3.98 -10.01 -9.32
C ILE A 56 3.37 -11.00 -10.33
N ARG A 57 2.99 -12.20 -9.91
CA ARG A 57 2.30 -13.19 -10.76
C ARG A 57 0.78 -13.00 -10.80
N SER A 58 0.23 -12.27 -9.85
CA SER A 58 -1.21 -12.00 -9.79
C SER A 58 -1.61 -11.02 -10.89
N LYS A 59 -2.79 -11.25 -11.49
CA LYS A 59 -3.42 -10.31 -12.43
C LYS A 59 -4.21 -9.20 -11.72
N LYS A 60 -4.37 -9.31 -10.39
CA LYS A 60 -5.26 -8.47 -9.57
C LYS A 60 -4.53 -7.69 -8.48
N LEU A 61 -3.25 -7.93 -8.36
CA LEU A 61 -2.35 -7.23 -7.45
C LEU A 61 -1.28 -6.52 -8.26
N TYR A 62 -0.79 -5.39 -7.75
CA TYR A 62 0.17 -4.57 -8.45
C TYR A 62 1.31 -4.19 -7.51
N LEU A 63 2.53 -4.33 -8.00
CA LEU A 63 3.74 -3.82 -7.37
C LEU A 63 4.34 -2.74 -8.27
N PHE A 64 4.51 -1.56 -7.72
CA PHE A 64 5.22 -0.45 -8.36
C PHE A 64 6.41 -0.04 -7.53
N THR A 65 7.46 0.43 -8.21
CA THR A 65 8.56 1.14 -7.57
C THR A 65 8.73 2.54 -8.15
N CYS A 66 9.19 3.43 -7.29
CA CYS A 66 9.64 4.77 -7.65
C CYS A 66 11.17 4.75 -7.75
N ILE A 67 11.71 5.05 -8.91
CA ILE A 67 13.14 4.99 -9.21
C ILE A 67 13.65 6.41 -9.47
N LEU A 68 14.77 6.77 -8.86
CA LEU A 68 15.49 8.01 -9.10
C LEU A 68 16.97 7.70 -9.33
N GLU A 69 17.52 8.11 -10.46
CA GLU A 69 18.96 7.91 -10.78
C GLU A 69 19.42 6.44 -10.58
N ASN A 70 18.58 5.48 -11.04
CA ASN A 70 18.76 4.03 -10.91
C ASN A 70 18.65 3.46 -9.47
N GLU A 71 18.30 4.26 -8.46
CA GLU A 71 18.01 3.81 -7.11
C GLU A 71 16.50 3.65 -6.92
N ILE A 72 16.05 2.54 -6.32
CA ILE A 72 14.67 2.36 -5.89
C ILE A 72 14.48 3.17 -4.60
N ILE A 73 13.76 4.29 -4.69
CA ILE A 73 13.53 5.21 -3.57
C ILE A 73 12.15 5.05 -2.93
N GLY A 74 11.29 4.21 -3.50
CA GLY A 74 9.95 3.96 -2.97
C GLY A 74 9.27 2.78 -3.61
N TYR A 75 8.19 2.32 -2.98
CA TYR A 75 7.34 1.25 -3.50
C TYR A 75 5.88 1.53 -3.21
N ALA A 76 4.98 0.91 -3.98
CA ALA A 76 3.55 0.86 -3.73
C ALA A 76 2.99 -0.52 -4.07
N ILE A 77 2.09 -1.00 -3.20
CA ILE A 77 1.35 -2.25 -3.39
C ILE A 77 -0.14 -1.91 -3.46
N LEU A 78 -0.78 -2.30 -4.56
CA LEU A 78 -2.21 -2.09 -4.78
C LEU A 78 -2.91 -3.43 -5.05
N ALA A 79 -4.20 -3.46 -4.77
CA ALA A 79 -5.09 -4.57 -5.12
C ALA A 79 -6.35 -4.03 -5.79
N GLU A 80 -6.86 -4.70 -6.83
CA GLU A 80 -8.15 -4.35 -7.44
C GLU A 80 -9.29 -4.34 -6.42
N LYS A 81 -9.24 -5.29 -5.47
CA LYS A 81 -10.18 -5.40 -4.33
C LYS A 81 -9.45 -5.99 -3.12
N PRO A 82 -9.78 -5.59 -1.90
CA PRO A 82 -9.13 -6.10 -0.69
C PRO A 82 -9.17 -7.64 -0.56
N LYS A 83 -10.28 -8.28 -1.01
CA LYS A 83 -10.43 -9.74 -0.96
C LYS A 83 -9.37 -10.49 -1.77
N TYR A 84 -8.80 -9.88 -2.81
CA TYR A 84 -7.79 -10.54 -3.64
C TYR A 84 -6.48 -10.72 -2.89
N LEU A 85 -6.10 -9.81 -2.00
CA LEU A 85 -4.96 -10.02 -1.10
C LEU A 85 -5.13 -11.30 -0.28
N ILE A 86 -6.30 -11.49 0.33
CA ILE A 86 -6.57 -12.66 1.16
C ILE A 86 -6.54 -13.95 0.32
N ASN A 87 -7.13 -13.93 -0.86
CA ASN A 87 -7.26 -15.10 -1.72
C ASN A 87 -5.92 -15.53 -2.33
N GLU A 88 -5.12 -14.59 -2.83
CA GLU A 88 -3.82 -14.87 -3.45
C GLU A 88 -2.79 -15.37 -2.43
N PHE A 89 -2.89 -14.95 -1.17
CA PHE A 89 -1.94 -15.33 -0.13
C PHE A 89 -2.39 -16.50 0.77
N LYS A 90 -3.51 -17.18 0.41
CA LYS A 90 -4.02 -18.30 1.20
C LYS A 90 -3.01 -19.44 1.41
N ASP A 91 -2.14 -19.69 0.42
CA ASP A 91 -1.17 -20.78 0.45
C ASP A 91 0.02 -20.51 1.38
N ILE A 92 0.29 -19.24 1.69
CA ILE A 92 1.35 -18.84 2.62
C ILE A 92 0.83 -18.35 3.98
N LYS A 93 -0.50 -18.36 4.20
CA LYS A 93 -1.12 -17.85 5.44
C LYS A 93 -0.56 -18.49 6.71
N PHE A 94 -0.30 -19.81 6.70
CA PHE A 94 0.29 -20.49 7.85
C PHE A 94 1.73 -20.07 8.12
N ARG A 95 2.51 -19.75 7.08
CA ARG A 95 3.88 -19.22 7.23
C ARG A 95 3.85 -17.80 7.79
N ILE A 96 2.92 -16.97 7.33
CA ILE A 96 2.68 -15.63 7.87
C ILE A 96 2.33 -15.74 9.35
N LEU A 97 1.37 -16.61 9.70
CA LEU A 97 0.96 -16.80 11.08
C LEU A 97 2.12 -17.32 11.95
N TYR A 98 2.91 -18.26 11.43
CA TYR A 98 4.10 -18.75 12.13
C TYR A 98 5.11 -17.63 12.42
N ASP A 99 5.44 -16.79 11.43
CA ASP A 99 6.34 -15.64 11.61
C ASP A 99 5.79 -14.68 12.69
N LEU A 100 4.49 -14.38 12.67
CA LEU A 100 3.87 -13.48 13.65
C LEU A 100 3.88 -14.07 15.06
N ILE A 101 3.67 -15.38 15.22
CA ILE A 101 3.72 -16.07 16.51
C ILE A 101 5.17 -16.11 17.01
N SER A 102 6.12 -16.49 16.17
CA SER A 102 7.54 -16.59 16.55
C SER A 102 8.13 -15.23 16.94
N ASN A 103 7.64 -14.15 16.37
CA ASN A 103 8.01 -12.78 16.71
C ASN A 103 7.18 -12.20 17.88
N LEU A 104 6.36 -13.03 18.56
CA LEU A 104 5.48 -12.63 19.66
C LEU A 104 4.58 -11.41 19.36
N ASN A 105 4.15 -11.30 18.10
CA ASN A 105 3.37 -10.13 17.67
C ASN A 105 1.86 -10.30 17.93
N VAL A 106 1.51 -10.37 19.22
CA VAL A 106 0.15 -10.59 19.69
C VAL A 106 -0.84 -9.55 19.17
N LEU A 107 -0.44 -8.27 19.12
CA LEU A 107 -1.31 -7.20 18.65
C LEU A 107 -1.69 -7.37 17.18
N THR A 108 -0.73 -7.76 16.34
CA THR A 108 -1.00 -8.01 14.92
C THR A 108 -1.90 -9.23 14.72
N ILE A 109 -1.74 -10.28 15.52
CA ILE A 109 -2.62 -11.45 15.48
C ILE A 109 -4.05 -11.06 15.86
N LEU A 110 -4.21 -10.25 16.91
CA LEU A 110 -5.51 -9.71 17.31
C LEU A 110 -6.14 -8.85 16.22
N ASP A 111 -5.38 -8.02 15.51
CA ASP A 111 -5.88 -7.22 14.39
C ASP A 111 -6.38 -8.11 13.23
N ILE A 112 -5.70 -9.22 12.95
CA ILE A 112 -6.15 -10.20 11.96
C ILE A 112 -7.50 -10.82 12.38
N ILE A 113 -7.64 -11.17 13.66
CA ILE A 113 -8.88 -11.73 14.21
C ILE A 113 -10.02 -10.70 14.14
N ILE A 114 -9.79 -9.46 14.60
CA ILE A 114 -10.76 -8.36 14.55
C ILE A 114 -11.25 -8.12 13.12
N SER A 115 -10.33 -8.10 12.15
CA SER A 115 -10.65 -7.95 10.73
C SER A 115 -11.44 -9.13 10.18
N SER A 116 -11.07 -10.35 10.55
CA SER A 116 -11.74 -11.57 10.09
C SER A 116 -13.19 -11.65 10.56
N LEU A 117 -13.46 -11.16 11.78
CA LEU A 117 -14.80 -11.06 12.37
C LEU A 117 -15.57 -9.82 11.87
N ARG A 118 -14.97 -8.95 11.06
CA ARG A 118 -15.53 -7.67 10.58
C ARG A 118 -15.96 -6.71 11.69
N ILE A 119 -15.46 -6.88 12.90
CA ILE A 119 -15.71 -5.96 14.04
C ILE A 119 -15.05 -4.61 13.78
N ASP A 120 -13.97 -4.59 13.00
CA ASP A 120 -13.25 -3.40 12.58
C ASP A 120 -14.12 -2.38 11.80
N LEU A 121 -15.24 -2.83 11.19
CA LEU A 121 -16.10 -1.99 10.36
C LEU A 121 -17.22 -1.26 11.13
N ILE A 122 -17.22 -1.29 12.47
CA ILE A 122 -18.31 -0.72 13.29
C ILE A 122 -18.51 0.78 13.01
N LYS A 123 -17.44 1.53 12.78
CA LYS A 123 -17.47 2.98 12.52
C LYS A 123 -17.56 3.36 11.04
N ILE A 124 -17.91 2.41 10.17
CA ILE A 124 -18.09 2.66 8.73
C ILE A 124 -19.54 2.44 8.35
N GLU A 125 -20.17 3.45 7.78
CA GLU A 125 -21.55 3.36 7.27
C GLU A 125 -21.68 2.25 6.21
N ARG A 126 -22.84 1.59 6.17
CA ARG A 126 -23.10 0.48 5.24
C ARG A 126 -22.83 0.84 3.77
N LYS A 127 -23.23 2.05 3.33
CA LYS A 127 -22.99 2.53 1.96
C LYS A 127 -21.50 2.59 1.62
N ASN A 128 -20.67 3.00 2.57
CA ASN A 128 -19.22 3.14 2.40
C ASN A 128 -18.48 1.78 2.43
N ARG A 129 -19.07 0.74 3.05
CA ARG A 129 -18.49 -0.63 3.03
C ARG A 129 -18.45 -1.22 1.63
N LYS A 130 -19.45 -0.91 0.77
CA LYS A 130 -19.45 -1.34 -0.63
C LYS A 130 -18.31 -0.68 -1.39
N VAL A 131 -18.11 0.63 -1.18
CA VAL A 131 -17.00 1.38 -1.77
C VAL A 131 -15.66 0.74 -1.43
N LEU A 132 -15.43 0.36 -0.16
CA LEU A 132 -14.18 -0.31 0.26
C LEU A 132 -13.96 -1.67 -0.43
N ASN A 133 -15.03 -2.44 -0.63
CA ASN A 133 -14.92 -3.80 -1.13
C ASN A 133 -14.76 -3.89 -2.65
N ASP A 134 -15.19 -2.88 -3.39
CA ASP A 134 -15.33 -2.94 -4.85
C ASP A 134 -14.40 -1.98 -5.61
N ASN A 135 -13.48 -1.30 -4.92
CA ASN A 135 -12.59 -0.34 -5.55
C ASN A 135 -11.12 -0.70 -5.40
N LEU A 136 -10.28 -0.04 -6.20
CA LEU A 136 -8.83 -0.16 -6.12
C LEU A 136 -8.35 0.22 -4.71
N ASN A 137 -7.53 -0.61 -4.12
CA ASN A 137 -7.02 -0.43 -2.78
C ASN A 137 -5.52 -0.20 -2.80
N LEU A 138 -5.07 0.96 -2.33
CA LEU A 138 -3.68 1.27 -2.08
C LEU A 138 -3.32 0.73 -0.69
N ASN A 139 -2.76 -0.48 -0.65
CA ASN A 139 -2.50 -1.19 0.61
C ASN A 139 -1.26 -0.67 1.33
N LEU A 140 -0.19 -0.45 0.57
CA LEU A 140 1.06 0.07 1.10
C LEU A 140 1.67 1.04 0.10
N ILE A 141 2.22 2.14 0.61
CA ILE A 141 3.07 3.05 -0.14
C ILE A 141 4.11 3.62 0.82
N ALA A 142 5.36 3.67 0.39
CA ALA A 142 6.41 4.33 1.13
C ALA A 142 7.47 4.92 0.21
N ILE A 143 8.11 5.99 0.70
CA ILE A 143 9.35 6.56 0.16
C ILE A 143 10.42 6.40 1.22
N LYS A 144 11.62 6.01 0.80
CA LYS A 144 12.82 5.89 1.62
C LYS A 144 13.06 7.18 2.43
N ASP A 145 13.39 7.06 3.69
CA ASP A 145 13.45 8.19 4.63
C ASP A 145 14.31 9.35 4.14
N SER A 146 15.48 9.04 3.55
CA SER A 146 16.40 10.04 2.97
C SER A 146 15.79 10.86 1.81
N PHE A 147 14.69 10.40 1.22
CA PHE A 147 13.99 11.05 0.11
C PHE A 147 12.63 11.63 0.50
N ARG A 148 12.20 11.47 1.75
CA ARG A 148 10.95 12.09 2.25
C ARG A 148 11.02 13.60 2.26
N SER A 149 9.86 14.25 2.26
CA SER A 149 9.70 15.72 2.28
C SER A 149 10.31 16.47 1.08
N LYS A 150 10.79 15.75 0.04
CA LYS A 150 11.35 16.31 -1.20
C LYS A 150 10.37 16.30 -2.38
N GLY A 151 9.10 15.96 -2.14
CA GLY A 151 8.05 15.94 -3.17
C GLY A 151 7.89 14.60 -3.92
N TYR A 152 8.83 13.66 -3.78
CA TYR A 152 8.79 12.39 -4.53
C TYR A 152 7.56 11.53 -4.24
N GLY A 153 7.08 11.51 -2.99
CA GLY A 153 5.84 10.80 -2.65
C GLY A 153 4.62 11.38 -3.35
N LYS A 154 4.60 12.71 -3.56
CA LYS A 154 3.54 13.37 -4.32
C LYS A 154 3.60 12.94 -5.79
N LEU A 155 4.75 13.05 -6.44
CA LEU A 155 4.94 12.67 -7.84
C LEU A 155 4.58 11.18 -8.06
N PHE A 156 5.02 10.30 -7.15
CA PHE A 156 4.75 8.87 -7.24
C PHE A 156 3.25 8.56 -7.16
N LEU A 157 2.54 9.15 -6.19
CA LEU A 157 1.11 8.93 -6.05
C LEU A 157 0.29 9.60 -7.17
N ASP A 158 0.70 10.78 -7.65
CA ASP A 158 0.09 11.44 -8.83
C ASP A 158 0.09 10.51 -10.04
N ASP A 159 1.23 9.88 -10.34
CA ASP A 159 1.37 9.00 -11.50
C ASP A 159 0.56 7.72 -11.33
N LEU A 160 0.49 7.16 -10.11
CA LEU A 160 -0.37 6.00 -9.82
C LEU A 160 -1.86 6.36 -10.01
N ILE A 161 -2.30 7.51 -9.49
CA ILE A 161 -3.68 7.97 -9.66
C ILE A 161 -3.99 8.15 -11.15
N LYS A 162 -3.15 8.84 -11.92
CA LYS A 162 -3.31 9.01 -13.37
C LYS A 162 -3.42 7.67 -14.09
N LYS A 163 -2.54 6.72 -13.78
CA LYS A 163 -2.53 5.39 -14.39
C LYS A 163 -3.86 4.66 -14.19
N PHE A 164 -4.42 4.73 -13.00
CA PHE A 164 -5.65 3.98 -12.66
C PHE A 164 -6.93 4.76 -12.95
N SER A 165 -6.92 6.09 -12.97
CA SER A 165 -8.09 6.90 -13.34
C SER A 165 -8.47 6.76 -14.82
N THR A 166 -7.50 6.50 -15.70
CA THR A 166 -7.75 6.21 -17.12
C THR A 166 -8.29 4.80 -17.38
N ASN A 167 -8.25 3.92 -16.36
CA ASN A 167 -8.76 2.56 -16.48
C ASN A 167 -10.23 2.50 -16.05
N LYS A 168 -11.14 2.36 -17.01
CA LYS A 168 -12.61 2.29 -16.78
C LYS A 168 -13.07 1.20 -15.81
N ASN A 169 -12.20 0.28 -15.41
CA ASN A 169 -12.52 -0.74 -14.41
C ASN A 169 -12.52 -0.20 -12.96
N PHE A 170 -11.98 1.01 -12.74
CA PHE A 170 -11.85 1.60 -11.41
C PHE A 170 -12.53 2.96 -11.35
N ASN A 171 -13.46 3.12 -10.42
CA ASN A 171 -14.16 4.38 -10.18
C ASN A 171 -13.53 5.18 -9.03
N SER A 172 -12.69 4.55 -8.22
CA SER A 172 -12.02 5.20 -7.12
C SER A 172 -10.83 4.39 -6.60
N MET A 173 -9.98 5.06 -5.82
CA MET A 173 -8.89 4.47 -5.04
C MET A 173 -9.17 4.68 -3.57
N CYS A 174 -9.04 3.61 -2.76
CA CYS A 174 -9.13 3.65 -1.31
C CYS A 174 -7.75 3.46 -0.69
N CYS A 175 -7.50 4.09 0.45
CA CYS A 175 -6.33 3.82 1.28
C CYS A 175 -6.67 3.95 2.77
N GLU A 176 -5.78 3.46 3.62
CA GLU A 176 -5.96 3.45 5.07
C GLU A 176 -4.69 3.99 5.76
N THR A 177 -4.86 4.76 6.83
CA THR A 177 -3.71 5.28 7.59
C THR A 177 -4.04 5.51 9.07
N TYR A 178 -3.03 5.31 9.94
CA TYR A 178 -3.03 5.76 11.33
C TYR A 178 -2.44 7.17 11.48
N SER A 179 -1.65 7.60 10.50
CA SER A 179 -0.88 8.84 10.61
C SER A 179 -1.72 10.03 10.19
N GLU A 180 -1.93 10.97 11.11
CA GLU A 180 -2.57 12.27 10.82
C GLU A 180 -1.82 13.04 9.72
N LYS A 181 -0.48 12.92 9.69
CA LYS A 181 0.35 13.53 8.65
C LYS A 181 0.05 12.93 7.28
N ALA A 182 -0.11 11.60 7.19
CA ALA A 182 -0.47 10.93 5.95
C ALA A 182 -1.92 11.22 5.57
N GLU A 183 -2.87 11.24 6.51
CA GLU A 183 -4.26 11.66 6.29
C GLU A 183 -4.31 13.07 5.70
N SER A 184 -3.64 14.04 6.33
CA SER A 184 -3.53 15.41 5.82
C SER A 184 -2.89 15.50 4.44
N PHE A 185 -1.90 14.66 4.14
CA PHE A 185 -1.27 14.58 2.83
C PHE A 185 -2.24 14.11 1.75
N TYR A 186 -3.00 13.03 1.99
CA TYR A 186 -3.99 12.52 1.06
C TYR A 186 -5.13 13.52 0.82
N ILE A 187 -5.67 14.11 1.89
CA ILE A 187 -6.78 15.07 1.78
C ILE A 187 -6.32 16.35 1.07
N LYS A 188 -5.25 16.98 1.55
CA LYS A 188 -4.84 18.33 1.06
C LYS A 188 -4.15 18.31 -0.31
N LYS A 189 -3.55 17.19 -0.71
CA LYS A 189 -2.76 17.14 -1.96
C LYS A 189 -3.43 16.35 -3.07
N PHE A 190 -4.43 15.53 -2.74
CA PHE A 190 -5.05 14.61 -3.68
C PHE A 190 -6.57 14.56 -3.59
N ASP A 191 -7.19 15.40 -2.75
CA ASP A 191 -8.64 15.48 -2.55
C ASP A 191 -9.28 14.12 -2.21
N PHE A 192 -8.64 13.39 -1.30
CA PHE A 192 -9.27 12.20 -0.73
C PHE A 192 -10.30 12.61 0.31
N ASP A 193 -11.45 11.93 0.30
CA ASP A 193 -12.48 12.07 1.30
C ASP A 193 -12.34 11.03 2.41
N THR A 194 -12.57 11.42 3.66
CA THR A 194 -12.67 10.46 4.78
C THR A 194 -14.05 9.81 4.76
N ILE A 195 -14.09 8.48 4.64
CA ILE A 195 -15.35 7.70 4.59
C ILE A 195 -15.65 6.94 5.87
N GLY A 196 -14.75 6.96 6.84
CA GLY A 196 -14.92 6.34 8.15
C GLY A 196 -13.63 5.93 8.81
N LYS A 197 -13.78 5.18 9.91
CA LYS A 197 -12.64 4.66 10.68
C LYS A 197 -12.83 3.18 10.98
N LYS A 198 -11.75 2.40 10.92
CA LYS A 198 -11.71 1.00 11.32
C LYS A 198 -11.10 0.87 12.72
N LEU A 199 -11.64 -0.05 13.50
CA LEU A 199 -11.06 -0.37 14.80
C LEU A 199 -9.86 -1.31 14.60
N ARG A 200 -8.76 -1.00 15.30
CA ARG A 200 -7.55 -1.81 15.36
C ARG A 200 -7.01 -1.81 16.81
N THR A 201 -6.11 -2.71 17.11
CA THR A 201 -5.49 -2.79 18.45
C THR A 201 -4.71 -1.53 18.80
N LYS A 202 -4.13 -0.86 17.80
CA LYS A 202 -3.40 0.40 17.95
C LYS A 202 -4.29 1.65 17.93
N GLY A 203 -5.62 1.50 17.81
CA GLY A 203 -6.56 2.61 17.75
C GLY A 203 -7.39 2.65 16.47
N LEU A 204 -7.77 3.85 16.04
CA LEU A 204 -8.64 4.04 14.88
C LEU A 204 -7.81 4.31 13.62
N LEU A 205 -8.00 3.47 12.64
CA LEU A 205 -7.41 3.58 11.30
C LEU A 205 -8.36 4.39 10.41
N THR A 206 -7.95 5.57 9.96
CA THR A 206 -8.75 6.40 9.05
C THR A 206 -8.79 5.76 7.67
N VAL A 207 -9.99 5.71 7.09
CA VAL A 207 -10.24 5.18 5.74
C VAL A 207 -10.58 6.33 4.80
N LEU A 208 -9.83 6.41 3.71
CA LEU A 208 -9.87 7.48 2.74
C LEU A 208 -10.24 6.95 1.36
N VAL A 209 -10.93 7.75 0.57
CA VAL A 209 -11.29 7.43 -0.82
C VAL A 209 -11.06 8.63 -1.74
N LYS A 210 -10.44 8.39 -2.88
CA LYS A 210 -10.35 9.32 -4.01
C LYS A 210 -11.24 8.79 -5.13
N LYS A 211 -12.29 9.50 -5.49
CA LYS A 211 -13.08 9.21 -6.69
C LYS A 211 -12.29 9.63 -7.92
N PHE A 212 -12.41 8.86 -8.99
CA PHE A 212 -11.86 9.22 -10.28
C PHE A 212 -12.94 9.94 -11.08
N ASP A 213 -12.58 11.05 -11.69
CA ASP A 213 -13.45 11.72 -12.66
C ASP A 213 -13.48 10.84 -13.91
N LEU A 214 -14.63 10.24 -14.18
CA LEU A 214 -14.86 9.46 -15.40
C LEU A 214 -15.16 10.48 -16.50
N GLU A 215 -14.19 10.71 -17.37
CA GLU A 215 -14.42 11.43 -18.64
C GLU A 215 -15.26 10.61 -19.63
#